data_970f1f21df9d86fa154fc2fd111119cd
#
_entry.id   970f1f21df9d86fa154fc2fd111119cd
#
_cell.length_a   1.000
_cell.length_b   1.000
_cell.length_c   1.000
_cell.angle_alpha   90.00
_cell.angle_beta   90.00
_cell.angle_gamma   90.00
#
_symmetry.space_group_name_H-M   'P 1'
#
loop_
_entity.id
_entity.type
_entity.pdbx_description
1 polymer ?
#
loop_
_entity_poly.entity_id
_entity_poly.type
_entity_poly.pdbx_seq_one_letter_code
_entity_poly.pdbx_strand_id
1 'polypeptide(L)'
;MIKYSDGSEVDLVFDEKVHKYRVGEDIVPSVTKIIDSIIPVYLTDWAAKAGADWWMSNYHRCIENEPDMVGEYNTYIYDGIRNAHKNVSQTALDIGKDVHKYIESAIRWSMESYSEGYVGEMPEMPENEAAVNSIKAFGEWVKENDVE
;
A
#
# COMPACT_ATOMS: atom_id res chain seq x y z
N MET A 1 14.13 5.16 18.83
CA MET A 1 15.24 6.17 18.81
C MET A 1 15.80 6.18 17.40
N ILE A 2 15.82 7.33 16.74
CA ILE A 2 16.37 7.50 15.39
C ILE A 2 17.67 8.29 15.50
N LYS A 3 18.76 7.79 14.89
CA LYS A 3 20.04 8.47 14.82
C LYS A 3 20.19 9.16 13.47
N TYR A 4 20.57 10.43 13.50
CA TYR A 4 20.90 11.19 12.30
C TYR A 4 22.39 11.12 11.98
N SER A 5 22.77 11.43 10.75
CA SER A 5 24.18 11.43 10.30
C SER A 5 25.08 12.42 11.04
N ASP A 6 24.49 13.46 11.67
CA ASP A 6 25.18 14.43 12.52
C ASP A 6 25.41 13.94 13.97
N GLY A 7 25.00 12.69 14.27
CA GLY A 7 25.11 12.09 15.59
C GLY A 7 23.97 12.45 16.56
N SER A 8 23.01 13.27 16.15
CA SER A 8 21.84 13.57 16.98
C SER A 8 20.90 12.36 17.06
N GLU A 9 20.27 12.19 18.20
CA GLU A 9 19.32 11.11 18.46
C GLU A 9 17.94 11.71 18.76
N VAL A 10 16.91 11.17 18.10
CA VAL A 10 15.52 11.57 18.33
C VAL A 10 14.69 10.36 18.72
N ASP A 11 13.94 10.48 19.78
CA ASP A 11 12.99 9.45 20.17
C ASP A 11 11.64 9.72 19.52
N LEU A 12 11.41 9.02 18.39
CA LEU A 12 10.14 9.06 17.65
C LEU A 12 9.23 7.97 18.22
N VAL A 13 8.13 8.38 18.83
CA VAL A 13 7.11 7.49 19.38
C VAL A 13 5.87 7.51 18.51
N PHE A 14 5.35 6.34 18.16
CA PHE A 14 4.05 6.21 17.50
C PHE A 14 2.97 5.88 18.53
N ASP A 15 1.98 6.76 18.64
CA ASP A 15 0.80 6.54 19.49
C ASP A 15 -0.29 5.84 18.67
N GLU A 16 -0.44 4.53 18.90
CA GLU A 16 -1.41 3.70 18.17
C GLU A 16 -2.87 4.11 18.40
N LYS A 17 -3.19 4.68 19.57
CA LYS A 17 -4.58 5.06 19.91
C LYS A 17 -5.07 6.26 19.11
N VAL A 18 -4.18 7.21 18.87
CA VAL A 18 -4.49 8.44 18.13
C VAL A 18 -3.86 8.48 16.74
N HIS A 19 -3.13 7.43 16.36
CA HIS A 19 -2.45 7.28 15.06
C HIS A 19 -1.55 8.47 14.72
N LYS A 20 -0.71 8.88 15.67
CA LYS A 20 0.16 10.06 15.56
C LYS A 20 1.58 9.75 15.97
N TYR A 21 2.51 10.37 15.27
CA TYR A 21 3.93 10.37 15.67
C TYR A 21 4.22 11.55 16.59
N ARG A 22 5.08 11.35 17.58
CA ARG A 22 5.55 12.35 18.53
C ARG A 22 7.05 12.33 18.66
N VAL A 23 7.62 13.54 18.81
CA VAL A 23 9.01 13.76 19.23
C VAL A 23 8.94 14.60 20.49
N GLY A 24 9.16 13.99 21.65
CA GLY A 24 8.88 14.62 22.92
C GLY A 24 7.38 14.99 23.07
N GLU A 25 7.08 16.27 23.25
CA GLU A 25 5.71 16.79 23.35
C GLU A 25 5.12 17.18 21.97
N ASP A 26 5.95 17.30 20.93
CA ASP A 26 5.54 17.75 19.60
C ASP A 26 4.93 16.61 18.79
N ILE A 27 3.82 16.95 18.11
CA ILE A 27 3.18 16.02 17.15
C ILE A 27 3.83 16.22 15.79
N VAL A 28 4.42 15.14 15.27
CA VAL A 28 5.01 15.11 13.94
C VAL A 28 3.98 14.59 12.93
N PRO A 29 3.76 15.28 11.79
CA PRO A 29 2.83 14.81 10.78
C PRO A 29 3.33 13.50 10.16
N SER A 30 2.41 12.56 9.92
CA SER A 30 2.72 11.36 9.14
C SER A 30 3.03 11.72 7.69
N VAL A 31 3.77 10.85 7.00
CA VAL A 31 4.04 11.00 5.55
C VAL A 31 2.73 11.17 4.76
N THR A 32 1.70 10.38 5.09
CA THR A 32 0.36 10.49 4.48
C THR A 32 -0.22 11.89 4.64
N LYS A 33 -0.11 12.48 5.85
CA LYS A 33 -0.62 13.83 6.11
C LYS A 33 0.13 14.92 5.34
N ILE A 34 1.44 14.73 5.14
CA ILE A 34 2.25 15.63 4.31
C ILE A 34 1.82 15.51 2.85
N ILE A 35 1.69 14.29 2.34
CA ILE A 35 1.25 14.03 0.96
C ILE A 35 -0.14 14.62 0.72
N ASP A 36 -1.10 14.39 1.61
CA ASP A 36 -2.47 14.93 1.50
C ASP A 36 -2.50 16.46 1.44
N SER A 37 -1.53 17.12 2.08
CA SER A 37 -1.44 18.59 2.05
C SER A 37 -0.86 19.14 0.73
N ILE A 38 -0.07 18.33 0.02
CA ILE A 38 0.60 18.73 -1.22
C ILE A 38 -0.21 18.29 -2.45
N ILE A 39 -0.79 17.09 -2.39
CA ILE A 39 -1.53 16.48 -3.49
C ILE A 39 -2.95 16.19 -3.00
N PRO A 40 -3.94 17.06 -3.29
CA PRO A 40 -5.32 16.77 -2.96
C PRO A 40 -5.77 15.53 -3.73
N VAL A 41 -5.96 14.44 -3.03
CA VAL A 41 -6.48 13.20 -3.62
C VAL A 41 -7.99 13.32 -3.75
N TYR A 42 -8.50 13.36 -4.97
CA TYR A 42 -9.94 13.34 -5.26
C TYR A 42 -10.49 11.92 -5.09
N LEU A 43 -10.59 11.48 -3.81
CA LEU A 43 -11.07 10.15 -3.46
C LEU A 43 -12.49 9.89 -3.98
N THR A 44 -13.33 10.92 -4.08
CA THR A 44 -14.67 10.83 -4.63
C THR A 44 -14.67 10.45 -6.11
N ASP A 45 -13.82 11.08 -6.91
CA ASP A 45 -13.71 10.80 -8.34
C ASP A 45 -13.13 9.41 -8.59
N TRP A 46 -12.14 9.03 -7.79
CA TRP A 46 -11.57 7.68 -7.83
C TRP A 46 -12.61 6.61 -7.45
N ALA A 47 -13.40 6.84 -6.39
CA ALA A 47 -14.43 5.90 -5.97
C ALA A 47 -15.55 5.79 -7.01
N ALA A 48 -15.95 6.91 -7.61
CA ALA A 48 -16.94 6.93 -8.70
C ALA A 48 -16.43 6.17 -9.92
N LYS A 49 -15.17 6.38 -10.30
CA LYS A 49 -14.53 5.63 -11.39
C LYS A 49 -14.49 4.15 -11.11
N ALA A 50 -14.08 3.72 -9.92
CA ALA A 50 -14.04 2.31 -9.54
C ALA A 50 -15.43 1.66 -9.64
N GLY A 51 -16.49 2.37 -9.23
CA GLY A 51 -17.88 1.91 -9.39
C GLY A 51 -18.29 1.77 -10.87
N ALA A 52 -17.93 2.74 -11.70
CA ALA A 52 -18.20 2.70 -13.13
C ALA A 52 -17.45 1.56 -13.84
N ASP A 53 -16.17 1.36 -13.51
CA ASP A 53 -15.35 0.27 -14.05
C ASP A 53 -15.93 -1.10 -13.65
N TRP A 54 -16.40 -1.23 -12.39
CA TRP A 54 -17.08 -2.44 -11.95
C TRP A 54 -18.36 -2.71 -12.74
N TRP A 55 -19.20 -1.68 -12.94
CA TRP A 55 -20.42 -1.79 -13.75
C TRP A 55 -20.11 -2.24 -15.18
N MET A 56 -19.18 -1.59 -15.84
CA MET A 56 -18.79 -1.93 -17.21
C MET A 56 -18.27 -3.37 -17.33
N SER A 57 -17.52 -3.83 -16.35
CA SER A 57 -16.96 -5.20 -16.32
C SER A 57 -18.02 -6.27 -16.05
N ASN A 58 -19.14 -5.91 -15.43
CA ASN A 58 -20.21 -6.84 -15.05
C ASN A 58 -21.51 -6.64 -15.85
N TYR A 59 -21.54 -5.68 -16.77
CA TYR A 59 -22.73 -5.27 -17.50
C TYR A 59 -23.48 -6.44 -18.19
N HIS A 60 -22.77 -7.30 -18.93
CA HIS A 60 -23.38 -8.46 -19.59
C HIS A 60 -24.03 -9.42 -18.58
N ARG A 61 -23.32 -9.73 -17.51
CA ARG A 61 -23.83 -10.58 -16.43
C ARG A 61 -25.06 -9.97 -15.75
N CYS A 62 -25.11 -8.64 -15.77
CA CYS A 62 -26.21 -7.89 -15.21
C CYS A 62 -27.47 -7.89 -16.09
N ILE A 63 -27.37 -8.04 -17.39
CA ILE A 63 -28.50 -8.00 -18.32
C ILE A 63 -29.06 -9.41 -18.60
N GLU A 64 -28.24 -10.43 -18.55
CA GLU A 64 -28.58 -11.80 -18.94
C GLU A 64 -29.34 -12.59 -17.87
N ASN A 65 -29.47 -12.07 -16.66
CA ASN A 65 -30.21 -12.75 -15.58
C ASN A 65 -31.69 -12.41 -15.60
N GLU A 66 -32.52 -13.45 -15.53
CA GLU A 66 -33.96 -13.40 -15.67
C GLU A 66 -34.71 -12.54 -14.61
N PRO A 67 -35.90 -12.01 -14.95
CA PRO A 67 -36.65 -11.03 -14.14
C PRO A 67 -37.13 -11.51 -12.76
N ASP A 68 -37.12 -12.80 -12.50
CA ASP A 68 -37.65 -13.39 -11.26
C ASP A 68 -36.77 -13.14 -10.01
N MET A 69 -35.55 -12.64 -10.18
CA MET A 69 -34.58 -12.33 -9.11
C MET A 69 -34.35 -10.82 -8.90
N VAL A 70 -35.31 -9.99 -9.28
CA VAL A 70 -35.13 -8.51 -9.31
C VAL A 70 -34.66 -7.92 -7.97
N GLY A 71 -35.08 -8.46 -6.85
CA GLY A 71 -34.71 -7.94 -5.53
C GLY A 71 -33.25 -8.26 -5.15
N GLU A 72 -32.84 -9.52 -5.26
CA GLU A 72 -31.49 -9.97 -4.96
C GLU A 72 -30.46 -9.41 -5.97
N TYR A 73 -30.88 -9.29 -7.21
CA TYR A 73 -30.11 -8.76 -8.30
C TYR A 73 -29.82 -7.26 -8.14
N ASN A 74 -30.82 -6.45 -7.79
CA ASN A 74 -30.60 -5.03 -7.50
C ASN A 74 -29.65 -4.85 -6.33
N THR A 75 -29.72 -5.70 -5.31
CA THR A 75 -28.80 -5.71 -4.18
C THR A 75 -27.37 -6.03 -4.64
N TYR A 76 -27.20 -7.04 -5.49
CA TYR A 76 -25.90 -7.42 -6.06
C TYR A 76 -25.25 -6.26 -6.81
N ILE A 77 -26.00 -5.60 -7.72
CA ILE A 77 -25.51 -4.46 -8.50
C ILE A 77 -25.14 -3.30 -7.56
N TYR A 78 -26.05 -2.94 -6.66
CA TYR A 78 -25.84 -1.84 -5.73
C TYR A 78 -24.61 -2.07 -4.86
N ASP A 79 -24.47 -3.24 -4.29
CA ASP A 79 -23.33 -3.60 -3.45
C ASP A 79 -22.04 -3.70 -4.23
N GLY A 80 -22.09 -4.20 -5.46
CA GLY A 80 -20.95 -4.26 -6.37
C GLY A 80 -20.40 -2.87 -6.67
N ILE A 81 -21.23 -1.95 -7.12
CA ILE A 81 -20.84 -0.56 -7.41
C ILE A 81 -20.37 0.15 -6.15
N ARG A 82 -21.14 0.05 -5.06
CA ARG A 82 -20.85 0.70 -3.78
C ARG A 82 -19.52 0.28 -3.17
N ASN A 83 -19.17 -1.01 -3.30
CA ASN A 83 -17.98 -1.56 -2.65
C ASN A 83 -16.78 -1.71 -3.62
N ALA A 84 -16.92 -1.39 -4.89
CA ALA A 84 -15.86 -1.52 -5.89
C ALA A 84 -14.55 -0.84 -5.44
N HIS A 85 -14.64 0.37 -4.93
CA HIS A 85 -13.49 1.11 -4.42
C HIS A 85 -12.80 0.42 -3.23
N LYS A 86 -13.54 -0.28 -2.37
CA LYS A 86 -12.97 -1.01 -1.24
C LYS A 86 -12.15 -2.21 -1.72
N ASN A 87 -12.64 -2.91 -2.73
CA ASN A 87 -11.93 -4.06 -3.31
C ASN A 87 -10.63 -3.61 -3.97
N VAL A 88 -10.65 -2.51 -4.73
CA VAL A 88 -9.44 -1.93 -5.33
C VAL A 88 -8.46 -1.48 -4.25
N SER A 89 -8.95 -0.82 -3.21
CA SER A 89 -8.14 -0.39 -2.05
C SER A 89 -7.51 -1.58 -1.33
N GLN A 90 -8.28 -2.65 -1.08
CA GLN A 90 -7.79 -3.83 -0.39
C GLN A 90 -6.70 -4.52 -1.19
N THR A 91 -6.91 -4.68 -2.50
CA THR A 91 -5.89 -5.26 -3.40
C THR A 91 -4.60 -4.44 -3.38
N ALA A 92 -4.71 -3.11 -3.47
CA ALA A 92 -3.54 -2.23 -3.41
C ALA A 92 -2.81 -2.32 -2.06
N LEU A 93 -3.57 -2.43 -0.95
CA LEU A 93 -3.01 -2.59 0.39
C LEU A 93 -2.25 -3.91 0.54
N ASP A 94 -2.79 -5.00 0.01
CA ASP A 94 -2.16 -6.32 0.11
C ASP A 94 -0.89 -6.37 -0.75
N ILE A 95 -0.91 -5.82 -1.97
CA ILE A 95 0.29 -5.64 -2.79
C ILE A 95 1.34 -4.81 -2.04
N GLY A 96 0.92 -3.69 -1.43
CA GLY A 96 1.82 -2.84 -0.65
C GLY A 96 2.48 -3.57 0.52
N LYS A 97 1.74 -4.40 1.25
CA LYS A 97 2.28 -5.23 2.34
C LYS A 97 3.35 -6.21 1.85
N ASP A 98 3.10 -6.87 0.71
CA ASP A 98 4.05 -7.83 0.13
C ASP A 98 5.34 -7.12 -0.31
N VAL A 99 5.22 -5.95 -0.93
CA VAL A 99 6.35 -5.10 -1.33
C VAL A 99 7.17 -4.69 -0.10
N HIS A 100 6.52 -4.15 0.94
CA HIS A 100 7.21 -3.73 2.15
C HIS A 100 7.91 -4.89 2.85
N LYS A 101 7.24 -6.02 2.97
CA LYS A 101 7.81 -7.23 3.59
C LYS A 101 9.05 -7.71 2.83
N TYR A 102 8.98 -7.74 1.50
CA TYR A 102 10.13 -8.14 0.68
C TYR A 102 11.30 -7.17 0.85
N ILE A 103 11.06 -5.86 0.71
CA ILE A 103 12.10 -4.83 0.80
C ILE A 103 12.76 -4.87 2.19
N GLU A 104 11.96 -4.94 3.26
CA GLU A 104 12.50 -5.05 4.63
C GLU A 104 13.39 -6.28 4.78
N SER A 105 12.92 -7.43 4.29
CA SER A 105 13.68 -8.69 4.36
C SER A 105 14.96 -8.64 3.53
N ALA A 106 14.91 -8.02 2.34
CA ALA A 106 16.06 -7.88 1.46
C ALA A 106 17.12 -6.93 2.06
N ILE A 107 16.71 -5.81 2.64
CA ILE A 107 17.60 -4.88 3.34
C ILE A 107 18.25 -5.60 4.53
N ARG A 108 17.47 -6.28 5.35
CA ARG A 108 17.98 -7.05 6.49
C ARG A 108 18.98 -8.11 6.05
N TRP A 109 18.63 -8.88 5.03
CA TRP A 109 19.54 -9.89 4.45
C TRP A 109 20.84 -9.26 3.96
N SER A 110 20.78 -8.14 3.26
CA SER A 110 21.96 -7.40 2.79
C SER A 110 22.85 -6.97 3.95
N MET A 111 22.27 -6.38 4.99
CA MET A 111 23.04 -5.92 6.16
C MET A 111 23.69 -7.08 6.93
N GLU A 112 22.96 -8.20 7.07
CA GLU A 112 23.44 -9.38 7.81
C GLU A 112 24.45 -10.21 7.00
N SER A 113 24.35 -10.20 5.66
CA SER A 113 25.26 -10.94 4.78
C SER A 113 26.72 -10.50 4.85
N TYR A 114 27.00 -9.30 5.35
CA TYR A 114 28.35 -8.81 5.63
C TYR A 114 28.92 -9.33 6.96
N SER A 115 28.13 -10.04 7.78
CA SER A 115 28.57 -10.60 9.05
C SER A 115 29.22 -11.96 8.84
N GLU A 116 30.39 -12.21 9.49
CA GLU A 116 31.05 -13.51 9.43
C GLU A 116 30.10 -14.63 9.94
N GLY A 117 29.86 -15.66 9.10
CA GLY A 117 29.04 -16.82 9.45
C GLY A 117 27.57 -16.70 9.17
N TYR A 118 27.10 -15.64 8.49
CA TYR A 118 25.70 -15.56 8.06
C TYR A 118 25.35 -16.59 6.97
N VAL A 119 24.30 -17.37 7.18
CA VAL A 119 23.85 -18.47 6.29
C VAL A 119 22.40 -18.27 5.80
N GLY A 120 21.86 -17.04 5.94
CA GLY A 120 20.49 -16.73 5.53
C GLY A 120 20.33 -16.68 4.01
N GLU A 121 19.19 -17.14 3.52
CA GLU A 121 18.83 -17.05 2.10
C GLU A 121 18.23 -15.68 1.77
N MET A 122 18.46 -15.22 0.54
CA MET A 122 17.80 -14.03 0.03
C MET A 122 16.29 -14.26 -0.02
N PRO A 123 15.44 -13.30 0.38
CA PRO A 123 13.99 -13.47 0.34
C PRO A 123 13.49 -13.74 -1.09
N GLU A 124 12.51 -14.62 -1.20
CA GLU A 124 11.88 -14.93 -2.48
C GLU A 124 11.03 -13.75 -2.98
N MET A 125 11.11 -13.49 -4.28
CA MET A 125 10.32 -12.44 -4.94
C MET A 125 8.83 -12.79 -4.88
N PRO A 126 7.92 -11.84 -4.58
CA PRO A 126 6.49 -12.08 -4.64
C PRO A 126 6.03 -12.56 -6.02
N GLU A 127 4.99 -13.39 -6.07
CA GLU A 127 4.40 -13.86 -7.34
C GLU A 127 3.59 -12.78 -8.06
N ASN A 128 3.06 -11.80 -7.32
CA ASN A 128 2.23 -10.73 -7.87
C ASN A 128 3.06 -9.78 -8.73
N GLU A 129 2.70 -9.64 -10.01
CA GLU A 129 3.42 -8.82 -11.00
C GLU A 129 3.49 -7.35 -10.58
N ALA A 130 2.43 -6.78 -10.00
CA ALA A 130 2.44 -5.40 -9.54
C ALA A 130 3.39 -5.19 -8.35
N ALA A 131 3.50 -6.18 -7.44
CA ALA A 131 4.48 -6.17 -6.38
C ALA A 131 5.91 -6.24 -6.93
N VAL A 132 6.17 -7.14 -7.88
CA VAL A 132 7.47 -7.26 -8.56
C VAL A 132 7.88 -5.95 -9.23
N ASN A 133 6.97 -5.31 -9.95
CA ASN A 133 7.24 -4.04 -10.62
C ASN A 133 7.56 -2.92 -9.63
N SER A 134 6.84 -2.87 -8.49
CA SER A 134 7.10 -1.90 -7.43
C SER A 134 8.47 -2.12 -6.77
N ILE A 135 8.87 -3.37 -6.55
CA ILE A 135 10.18 -3.72 -6.00
C ILE A 135 11.30 -3.33 -6.96
N LYS A 136 11.12 -3.58 -8.27
CA LYS A 136 12.09 -3.15 -9.30
C LYS A 136 12.25 -1.64 -9.32
N ALA A 137 11.14 -0.89 -9.30
CA ALA A 137 11.17 0.56 -9.27
C ALA A 137 11.89 1.09 -8.02
N PHE A 138 11.68 0.47 -6.86
CA PHE A 138 12.44 0.79 -5.65
C PHE A 138 13.94 0.52 -5.82
N GLY A 139 14.32 -0.61 -6.42
CA GLY A 139 15.72 -0.94 -6.67
C GLY A 139 16.41 0.02 -7.65
N GLU A 140 15.68 0.52 -8.66
CA GLU A 140 16.15 1.56 -9.56
C GLU A 140 16.34 2.89 -8.82
N TRP A 141 15.37 3.28 -8.00
CA TRP A 141 15.46 4.49 -7.18
C TRP A 141 16.66 4.46 -6.22
N VAL A 142 16.92 3.33 -5.55
CA VAL A 142 18.08 3.15 -4.67
C VAL A 142 19.38 3.38 -5.41
N LYS A 143 19.50 2.84 -6.64
CA LYS A 143 20.71 3.01 -7.48
C LYS A 143 20.89 4.46 -7.94
N GLU A 144 19.81 5.13 -8.34
CA GLU A 144 19.85 6.50 -8.84
C GLU A 144 20.18 7.53 -7.74
N ASN A 145 19.88 7.19 -6.49
CA ASN A 145 20.07 8.10 -5.35
C ASN A 145 21.27 7.72 -4.46
N ASP A 146 22.14 6.78 -4.91
CA ASP A 146 23.35 6.34 -4.19
C ASP A 146 23.06 6.03 -2.71
N VAL A 147 21.95 5.33 -2.45
CA VAL A 147 21.57 4.94 -1.08
C VAL A 147 22.40 3.72 -0.70
N GLU A 148 23.39 3.95 0.20
CA GLU A 148 24.26 2.93 0.77
C GLU A 148 23.67 2.28 2.02
#